data_4f42dd7efc1e96302345df48924a0dff
#
_entry.id   4f42dd7efc1e96302345df48924a0dff
#
_cell.length_a   1.000
_cell.length_b   1.000
_cell.length_c   1.000
_cell.angle_alpha   90.00
_cell.angle_beta   90.00
_cell.angle_gamma   90.00
#
_symmetry.space_group_name_H-M   'P 1'
#
loop_
_entity.id
_entity.type
_entity.pdbx_description
1 polymer ?
#
loop_
_entity_poly.entity_id
_entity_poly.type
_entity_poly.pdbx_seq_one_letter_code
_entity_poly.pdbx_strand_id
1 'polypeptide(L)'
;SGTVDAISGDVVTLELPDDALDGQKIEVPAKCVRKQFRAGDHIKVLNGKHANETGLVVKVEEGITTFLSDLSLKEVSVFSKDIREAAEVGSGVNVIGGYELHDLVQLDAQTAGVIFKIEPETFKVLDQNGHVVTVKPHQISMRRDTARSVALDYNGHEVHAGDMVKEVEWPLSQFRQGQVVHIYQSSLVFVHNREYKENGGLFIVRANHV
;
A
#
# COMPACT_ATOMS: atom_id res chain seq x y z
N SER A 1 -3.01 -30.01 -7.35
CA SER A 1 -2.27 -28.94 -6.66
C SER A 1 -0.89 -29.44 -6.27
N GLY A 2 0.08 -28.55 -6.19
CA GLY A 2 1.46 -28.86 -5.82
C GLY A 2 2.19 -27.63 -5.30
N THR A 3 3.39 -27.83 -4.77
CA THR A 3 4.26 -26.78 -4.30
C THR A 3 5.24 -26.40 -5.40
N VAL A 4 5.51 -25.12 -5.60
CA VAL A 4 6.50 -24.65 -6.58
C VAL A 4 7.89 -24.93 -6.03
N ASP A 5 8.66 -25.75 -6.76
CA ASP A 5 10.04 -26.10 -6.45
C ASP A 5 11.03 -25.16 -7.15
N ALA A 6 10.81 -24.90 -8.44
CA ALA A 6 11.68 -24.02 -9.24
C ALA A 6 10.90 -23.29 -10.33
N ILE A 7 11.43 -22.14 -10.76
CA ILE A 7 10.91 -21.38 -11.90
C ILE A 7 12.08 -21.13 -12.86
N SER A 8 11.93 -21.54 -14.12
CA SER A 8 12.92 -21.35 -15.16
C SER A 8 12.25 -20.76 -16.42
N GLY A 9 12.42 -19.45 -16.63
CA GLY A 9 11.73 -18.74 -17.70
C GLY A 9 10.20 -18.89 -17.63
N ASP A 10 9.61 -19.47 -18.67
CA ASP A 10 8.16 -19.68 -18.77
C ASP A 10 7.68 -21.05 -18.22
N VAL A 11 8.55 -21.81 -17.55
CA VAL A 11 8.24 -23.15 -17.01
C VAL A 11 8.38 -23.11 -15.50
N VAL A 12 7.38 -23.71 -14.84
CA VAL A 12 7.32 -23.90 -13.39
C VAL A 12 7.41 -25.37 -13.07
N THR A 13 8.37 -25.75 -12.23
CA THR A 13 8.49 -27.10 -11.69
C THR A 13 7.66 -27.20 -10.43
N LEU A 14 6.67 -28.09 -10.43
CA LEU A 14 5.79 -28.36 -9.29
C LEU A 14 6.13 -29.71 -8.67
N GLU A 15 6.28 -29.73 -7.37
CA GLU A 15 6.35 -30.92 -6.56
C GLU A 15 4.93 -31.31 -6.13
N LEU A 16 4.51 -32.53 -6.48
CA LEU A 16 3.19 -33.05 -6.12
C LEU A 16 3.19 -33.61 -4.69
N PRO A 17 2.10 -33.45 -3.92
CA PRO A 17 2.00 -34.02 -2.59
C PRO A 17 1.99 -35.56 -2.64
N ASP A 18 2.55 -36.18 -1.60
CA ASP A 18 2.79 -37.64 -1.49
C ASP A 18 1.57 -38.55 -1.76
N ASP A 19 0.36 -38.04 -1.55
CA ASP A 19 -0.88 -38.82 -1.75
C ASP A 19 -1.23 -39.11 -3.23
N ALA A 20 -0.59 -38.42 -4.18
CA ALA A 20 -0.96 -38.53 -5.59
C ALA A 20 0.07 -39.28 -6.45
N LEU A 21 1.36 -39.04 -6.31
CA LEU A 21 2.44 -39.55 -7.17
C LEU A 21 3.84 -39.47 -6.53
N ASP A 22 3.98 -39.73 -5.24
CA ASP A 22 5.24 -40.03 -4.56
C ASP A 22 6.34 -38.97 -4.78
N GLY A 23 6.03 -37.69 -4.53
CA GLY A 23 7.02 -36.57 -4.61
C GLY A 23 7.54 -36.28 -6.04
N GLN A 24 6.81 -36.72 -7.06
CA GLN A 24 7.20 -36.46 -8.46
C GLN A 24 7.17 -34.97 -8.78
N LYS A 25 8.22 -34.51 -9.44
CA LYS A 25 8.30 -33.15 -9.98
C LYS A 25 7.79 -33.14 -11.41
N ILE A 26 6.85 -32.24 -11.69
CA ILE A 26 6.33 -32.04 -13.04
C ILE A 26 6.63 -30.62 -13.51
N GLU A 27 6.95 -30.48 -14.79
CA GLU A 27 7.15 -29.18 -15.43
C GLU A 27 5.84 -28.74 -16.10
N VAL A 28 5.38 -27.55 -15.80
CA VAL A 28 4.15 -26.98 -16.33
C VAL A 28 4.42 -25.55 -16.81
N PRO A 29 3.89 -25.15 -17.98
CA PRO A 29 4.00 -23.75 -18.41
C PRO A 29 3.44 -22.78 -17.38
N ALA A 30 4.15 -21.68 -17.08
CA ALA A 30 3.76 -20.70 -16.07
C ALA A 30 2.34 -20.13 -16.28
N LYS A 31 1.91 -20.01 -17.55
CA LYS A 31 0.55 -19.59 -17.91
C LYS A 31 -0.56 -20.57 -17.47
N CYS A 32 -0.21 -21.83 -17.21
CA CYS A 32 -1.14 -22.88 -16.76
C CYS A 32 -1.17 -23.04 -15.23
N VAL A 33 -0.32 -22.30 -14.50
CA VAL A 33 -0.22 -22.34 -13.04
C VAL A 33 -0.88 -21.11 -12.45
N ARG A 34 -1.60 -21.30 -11.35
CA ARG A 34 -2.17 -20.22 -10.55
C ARG A 34 -1.95 -20.50 -9.07
N LYS A 35 -1.74 -19.43 -8.29
CA LYS A 35 -1.67 -19.56 -6.84
C LYS A 35 -2.98 -20.15 -6.30
N GLN A 36 -2.86 -21.14 -5.44
CA GLN A 36 -3.97 -21.66 -4.64
C GLN A 36 -4.10 -20.81 -3.39
N PHE A 37 -5.20 -20.11 -3.26
CA PHE A 37 -5.51 -19.31 -2.07
C PHE A 37 -6.02 -20.20 -0.93
N ARG A 38 -5.75 -19.76 0.30
CA ARG A 38 -6.19 -20.42 1.55
C ARG A 38 -6.84 -19.38 2.47
N ALA A 39 -7.61 -19.86 3.43
CA ALA A 39 -8.11 -19.01 4.51
C ALA A 39 -6.93 -18.34 5.23
N GLY A 40 -7.02 -17.02 5.43
CA GLY A 40 -5.95 -16.18 5.98
C GLY A 40 -5.08 -15.47 4.95
N ASP A 41 -5.17 -15.82 3.65
CA ASP A 41 -4.49 -15.06 2.62
C ASP A 41 -5.17 -13.69 2.43
N HIS A 42 -4.37 -12.65 2.21
CA HIS A 42 -4.89 -11.33 1.84
C HIS A 42 -4.90 -11.18 0.33
N ILE A 43 -6.06 -10.83 -0.23
CA ILE A 43 -6.29 -10.81 -1.66
C ILE A 43 -6.81 -9.46 -2.17
N LYS A 44 -6.60 -9.22 -3.46
CA LYS A 44 -7.20 -8.13 -4.22
C LYS A 44 -8.01 -8.69 -5.39
N VAL A 45 -9.23 -8.17 -5.56
CA VAL A 45 -10.10 -8.51 -6.69
C VAL A 45 -9.67 -7.72 -7.93
N LEU A 46 -9.49 -8.40 -9.06
CA LEU A 46 -9.06 -7.80 -10.33
C LEU A 46 -10.23 -7.32 -11.18
N ASN A 47 -11.29 -8.14 -11.25
CA ASN A 47 -12.40 -7.93 -12.18
C ASN A 47 -13.76 -8.08 -11.48
N GLY A 48 -14.80 -7.55 -12.12
CA GLY A 48 -16.19 -7.70 -11.70
C GLY A 48 -16.69 -6.55 -10.82
N LYS A 49 -17.82 -6.78 -10.16
CA LYS A 49 -18.52 -5.77 -9.33
C LYS A 49 -17.68 -5.28 -8.15
N HIS A 50 -16.80 -6.14 -7.65
CA HIS A 50 -15.94 -5.88 -6.50
C HIS A 50 -14.48 -5.61 -6.91
N ALA A 51 -14.26 -5.22 -8.17
CA ALA A 51 -12.91 -4.91 -8.67
C ALA A 51 -12.23 -3.86 -7.78
N ASN A 52 -10.95 -4.10 -7.52
CA ASN A 52 -10.07 -3.32 -6.63
C ASN A 52 -10.37 -3.44 -5.13
N GLU A 53 -11.40 -4.15 -4.69
CA GLU A 53 -11.56 -4.47 -3.27
C GLU A 53 -10.43 -5.41 -2.81
N THR A 54 -10.01 -5.23 -1.57
CA THR A 54 -9.07 -6.10 -0.86
C THR A 54 -9.75 -6.72 0.35
N GLY A 55 -9.23 -7.83 0.81
CA GLY A 55 -9.75 -8.46 2.01
C GLY A 55 -9.07 -9.77 2.35
N LEU A 56 -9.40 -10.27 3.52
CA LEU A 56 -8.89 -11.52 4.07
C LEU A 56 -9.76 -12.69 3.63
N VAL A 57 -9.16 -13.69 3.02
CA VAL A 57 -9.86 -14.92 2.61
C VAL A 57 -10.37 -15.66 3.85
N VAL A 58 -11.66 -15.93 3.87
CA VAL A 58 -12.34 -16.72 4.91
C VAL A 58 -12.46 -18.18 4.46
N LYS A 59 -12.81 -18.38 3.19
CA LYS A 59 -13.12 -19.71 2.65
C LYS A 59 -12.84 -19.79 1.16
N VAL A 60 -12.40 -20.97 0.68
CA VAL A 60 -12.24 -21.25 -0.75
C VAL A 60 -12.93 -22.58 -1.06
N GLU A 61 -13.88 -22.58 -1.97
CA GLU A 61 -14.63 -23.77 -2.40
C GLU A 61 -14.88 -23.72 -3.91
N GLU A 62 -14.62 -24.83 -4.59
CA GLU A 62 -14.97 -25.07 -6.02
C GLU A 62 -14.67 -23.91 -6.98
N GLY A 63 -13.55 -23.19 -6.74
CA GLY A 63 -13.17 -22.05 -7.59
C GLY A 63 -13.82 -20.73 -7.22
N ILE A 64 -14.56 -20.67 -6.09
CA ILE A 64 -15.10 -19.46 -5.48
C ILE A 64 -14.30 -19.18 -4.21
N THR A 65 -13.86 -17.94 -4.06
CA THR A 65 -13.21 -17.45 -2.86
C THR A 65 -14.14 -16.48 -2.16
N THR A 66 -14.44 -16.76 -0.90
CA THR A 66 -15.16 -15.85 0.00
C THR A 66 -14.14 -15.15 0.87
N PHE A 67 -14.17 -13.83 0.87
CA PHE A 67 -13.27 -13.00 1.65
C PHE A 67 -14.04 -11.94 2.45
N LEU A 68 -13.49 -11.53 3.58
CA LEU A 68 -13.98 -10.40 4.36
C LEU A 68 -13.37 -9.12 3.77
N SER A 69 -14.22 -8.30 3.17
CA SER A 69 -13.77 -7.03 2.55
C SER A 69 -13.25 -6.05 3.60
N ASP A 70 -12.06 -5.50 3.37
CA ASP A 70 -11.46 -4.48 4.24
C ASP A 70 -12.28 -3.17 4.23
N LEU A 71 -13.02 -2.95 3.13
CA LEU A 71 -13.82 -1.75 2.93
C LEU A 71 -15.17 -1.83 3.63
N SER A 72 -15.95 -2.89 3.34
CA SER A 72 -17.33 -3.03 3.80
C SER A 72 -17.47 -3.83 5.09
N LEU A 73 -16.41 -4.55 5.50
CA LEU A 73 -16.38 -5.52 6.61
C LEU A 73 -17.46 -6.61 6.44
N LYS A 74 -17.82 -6.90 5.19
CA LYS A 74 -18.79 -7.95 4.83
C LYS A 74 -18.11 -9.05 4.06
N GLU A 75 -18.66 -10.25 4.14
CA GLU A 75 -18.25 -11.36 3.33
C GLU A 75 -18.70 -11.16 1.88
N VAL A 76 -17.74 -11.26 0.97
CA VAL A 76 -17.92 -11.14 -0.47
C VAL A 76 -17.39 -12.41 -1.14
N SER A 77 -18.16 -12.97 -2.06
CA SER A 77 -17.75 -14.15 -2.83
C SER A 77 -17.44 -13.76 -4.27
N VAL A 78 -16.27 -14.16 -4.75
CA VAL A 78 -15.78 -13.91 -6.12
C VAL A 78 -15.14 -15.16 -6.69
N PHE A 79 -14.99 -15.22 -8.01
CA PHE A 79 -14.25 -16.32 -8.63
C PHE A 79 -12.76 -16.23 -8.29
N SER A 80 -12.16 -17.34 -7.92
CA SER A 80 -10.72 -17.44 -7.60
C SER A 80 -9.80 -17.04 -8.76
N LYS A 81 -10.30 -17.06 -10.00
CA LYS A 81 -9.60 -16.60 -11.19
C LYS A 81 -9.47 -15.07 -11.26
N ASP A 82 -10.35 -14.35 -10.61
CA ASP A 82 -10.45 -12.89 -10.65
C ASP A 82 -9.77 -12.21 -9.44
N ILE A 83 -9.00 -12.97 -8.69
CA ILE A 83 -8.25 -12.48 -7.53
C ILE A 83 -6.74 -12.69 -7.69
N ARG A 84 -5.98 -11.86 -6.99
CA ARG A 84 -4.53 -12.03 -6.81
C ARG A 84 -4.16 -11.80 -5.35
N GLU A 85 -2.95 -12.19 -4.97
CA GLU A 85 -2.39 -11.84 -3.67
C GLU A 85 -2.24 -10.31 -3.56
N ALA A 86 -2.69 -9.76 -2.44
CA ALA A 86 -2.48 -8.37 -2.13
C ALA A 86 -1.18 -8.23 -1.33
N ALA A 87 -0.28 -7.40 -1.81
CA ALA A 87 0.98 -7.13 -1.12
C ALA A 87 0.79 -6.28 0.15
N GLU A 88 -0.34 -5.58 0.25
CA GLU A 88 -0.66 -4.68 1.36
C GLU A 88 -2.14 -4.75 1.72
N VAL A 89 -2.45 -4.59 3.01
CA VAL A 89 -3.83 -4.39 3.51
C VAL A 89 -4.26 -2.99 3.09
N GLY A 90 -4.98 -2.89 2.01
CA GLY A 90 -5.52 -1.63 1.50
C GLY A 90 -7.04 -1.67 1.41
N SER A 91 -7.70 -0.54 1.52
CA SER A 91 -9.15 -0.40 1.38
C SER A 91 -9.68 -0.73 -0.03
N GLY A 92 -8.92 -1.41 -0.87
CA GLY A 92 -9.33 -1.79 -2.23
C GLY A 92 -9.48 -0.64 -3.24
N VAL A 93 -9.58 0.56 -2.74
CA VAL A 93 -9.68 1.78 -3.55
C VAL A 93 -8.39 2.56 -3.34
N ASN A 94 -7.40 2.31 -4.19
CA ASN A 94 -6.13 3.06 -4.17
C ASN A 94 -6.19 4.34 -5.03
N VAL A 95 -7.30 4.53 -5.76
CA VAL A 95 -7.49 5.69 -6.67
C VAL A 95 -8.95 6.13 -6.64
N ILE A 96 -9.22 7.34 -6.23
CA ILE A 96 -10.53 8.01 -6.37
C ILE A 96 -10.29 9.35 -7.04
N GLY A 97 -11.05 9.65 -8.11
CA GLY A 97 -10.98 10.94 -8.77
C GLY A 97 -9.59 11.29 -9.35
N GLY A 98 -8.74 10.27 -9.61
CA GLY A 98 -7.38 10.45 -10.11
C GLY A 98 -6.31 10.67 -9.03
N TYR A 99 -6.68 10.60 -7.74
CA TYR A 99 -5.75 10.71 -6.63
C TYR A 99 -5.43 9.34 -6.03
N GLU A 100 -4.18 9.14 -5.65
CA GLU A 100 -3.66 7.89 -5.12
C GLU A 100 -3.22 8.03 -3.66
N LEU A 101 -3.04 6.89 -3.01
CA LEU A 101 -2.45 6.85 -1.67
C LEU A 101 -1.04 7.44 -1.71
N HIS A 102 -0.72 8.26 -0.74
CA HIS A 102 0.52 9.02 -0.61
C HIS A 102 0.70 10.17 -1.62
N ASP A 103 -0.32 10.56 -2.37
CA ASP A 103 -0.23 11.79 -3.15
C ASP A 103 -0.15 13.03 -2.23
N LEU A 104 0.74 13.96 -2.59
CA LEU A 104 0.75 15.29 -1.98
C LEU A 104 -0.27 16.17 -2.70
N VAL A 105 -1.25 16.66 -1.95
CA VAL A 105 -2.38 17.43 -2.48
C VAL A 105 -2.46 18.81 -1.84
N GLN A 106 -2.85 19.79 -2.64
CA GLN A 106 -3.17 21.14 -2.19
C GLN A 106 -4.67 21.20 -1.87
N LEU A 107 -5.00 21.55 -0.64
CA LEU A 107 -6.39 21.67 -0.19
C LEU A 107 -6.89 23.10 -0.43
N ASP A 108 -6.12 24.08 0.00
CA ASP A 108 -6.39 25.52 -0.23
C ASP A 108 -5.08 26.26 -0.52
N ALA A 109 -5.13 27.59 -0.63
CA ALA A 109 -3.98 28.42 -0.99
C ALA A 109 -2.77 28.27 -0.03
N GLN A 110 -2.99 27.84 1.21
CA GLN A 110 -1.98 27.77 2.27
C GLN A 110 -1.82 26.38 2.85
N THR A 111 -2.73 25.46 2.58
CA THR A 111 -2.76 24.14 3.21
C THR A 111 -2.49 23.04 2.19
N ALA A 112 -1.44 22.28 2.41
CA ALA A 112 -1.11 21.07 1.66
C ALA A 112 -0.97 19.88 2.62
N GLY A 113 -1.17 18.67 2.12
CA GLY A 113 -1.03 17.47 2.92
C GLY A 113 -0.93 16.21 2.06
N VAL A 114 -0.61 15.10 2.68
CA VAL A 114 -0.45 13.81 2.02
C VAL A 114 -1.60 12.89 2.37
N ILE A 115 -2.16 12.24 1.35
CA ILE A 115 -3.25 11.26 1.51
C ILE A 115 -2.67 10.00 2.15
N PHE A 116 -3.12 9.65 3.36
CA PHE A 116 -2.69 8.42 4.03
C PHE A 116 -3.79 7.35 4.10
N LYS A 117 -5.04 7.71 3.79
CA LYS A 117 -6.15 6.76 3.71
C LYS A 117 -7.16 7.20 2.67
N ILE A 118 -7.63 6.26 1.88
CA ILE A 118 -8.69 6.45 0.90
C ILE A 118 -9.93 5.71 1.40
N GLU A 119 -11.04 6.44 1.56
CA GLU A 119 -12.36 5.93 1.92
C GLU A 119 -13.29 6.02 0.69
N PRO A 120 -14.46 5.38 0.67
CA PRO A 120 -15.30 5.31 -0.55
C PRO A 120 -15.61 6.64 -1.24
N GLU A 121 -15.76 7.71 -0.46
CA GLU A 121 -16.11 9.05 -0.96
C GLU A 121 -15.18 10.16 -0.48
N THR A 122 -14.23 9.84 0.39
CA THR A 122 -13.38 10.82 1.05
C THR A 122 -11.94 10.36 1.16
N PHE A 123 -11.04 11.30 1.39
CA PHE A 123 -9.65 11.05 1.73
C PHE A 123 -9.37 11.52 3.16
N LYS A 124 -8.51 10.78 3.86
CA LYS A 124 -7.86 11.29 5.07
C LYS A 124 -6.48 11.78 4.68
N VAL A 125 -6.24 13.03 4.96
CA VAL A 125 -5.02 13.77 4.59
C VAL A 125 -4.33 14.21 5.87
N LEU A 126 -3.03 13.97 5.95
CA LEU A 126 -2.18 14.56 6.99
C LEU A 126 -1.65 15.91 6.46
N ASP A 127 -2.08 17.00 7.04
CA ASP A 127 -1.68 18.33 6.62
C ASP A 127 -0.25 18.69 7.08
N GLN A 128 0.27 19.77 6.57
CA GLN A 128 1.61 20.28 6.89
C GLN A 128 1.83 20.66 8.36
N ASN A 129 0.76 20.76 9.16
CA ASN A 129 0.80 21.05 10.59
C ASN A 129 0.70 19.78 11.45
N GLY A 130 0.57 18.61 10.83
CA GLY A 130 0.40 17.34 11.52
C GLY A 130 -1.04 17.02 11.92
N HIS A 131 -2.04 17.77 11.40
CA HIS A 131 -3.45 17.50 11.66
C HIS A 131 -4.03 16.56 10.60
N VAL A 132 -4.96 15.74 11.04
CA VAL A 132 -5.73 14.88 10.14
C VAL A 132 -6.99 15.59 9.67
N VAL A 133 -7.11 15.77 8.36
CA VAL A 133 -8.27 16.40 7.72
C VAL A 133 -8.95 15.40 6.81
N THR A 134 -10.30 15.36 6.84
CA THR A 134 -11.09 14.54 5.92
C THR A 134 -11.62 15.44 4.81
N VAL A 135 -11.30 15.08 3.56
CA VAL A 135 -11.63 15.88 2.39
C VAL A 135 -12.28 15.02 1.30
N LYS A 136 -13.16 15.64 0.52
CA LYS A 136 -13.73 15.02 -0.69
C LYS A 136 -12.87 15.34 -1.90
N PRO A 137 -12.91 14.52 -2.98
CA PRO A 137 -12.11 14.76 -4.19
C PRO A 137 -12.24 16.18 -4.76
N HIS A 138 -13.43 16.76 -4.74
CA HIS A 138 -13.68 18.11 -5.26
C HIS A 138 -13.14 19.25 -4.38
N GLN A 139 -12.73 18.96 -3.15
CA GLN A 139 -12.10 19.93 -2.23
C GLN A 139 -10.57 19.99 -2.41
N ILE A 140 -10.01 19.11 -3.23
CA ILE A 140 -8.60 19.12 -3.58
C ILE A 140 -8.41 20.03 -4.79
N SER A 141 -7.57 21.07 -4.64
CA SER A 141 -7.28 22.02 -5.70
C SER A 141 -6.38 21.42 -6.78
N MET A 142 -5.33 20.72 -6.38
CA MET A 142 -4.39 20.06 -7.29
C MET A 142 -3.53 19.03 -6.58
N ARG A 143 -2.99 18.08 -7.37
CA ARG A 143 -1.88 17.23 -6.94
C ARG A 143 -0.56 17.97 -7.18
N ARG A 144 0.36 17.89 -6.23
CA ARG A 144 1.69 18.48 -6.33
C ARG A 144 2.74 17.42 -6.62
N ASP A 145 3.56 17.69 -7.62
CA ASP A 145 4.74 16.90 -7.89
C ASP A 145 5.93 17.46 -7.09
N THR A 146 6.54 16.61 -6.26
CA THR A 146 7.71 16.95 -5.45
C THR A 146 8.92 16.05 -5.75
N ALA A 147 8.91 15.34 -6.87
CA ALA A 147 9.98 14.42 -7.25
C ALA A 147 11.37 15.11 -7.33
N ARG A 148 11.39 16.41 -7.58
CA ARG A 148 12.62 17.23 -7.66
C ARG A 148 12.82 18.13 -6.44
N SER A 149 11.96 18.03 -5.44
CA SER A 149 12.10 18.84 -4.22
C SER A 149 13.25 18.33 -3.38
N VAL A 150 14.03 19.26 -2.84
CA VAL A 150 15.20 18.98 -1.97
C VAL A 150 15.02 19.76 -0.69
N ALA A 151 15.41 19.16 0.43
CA ALA A 151 15.54 19.81 1.71
C ALA A 151 16.95 19.59 2.27
N LEU A 152 17.33 20.32 3.30
CA LEU A 152 18.60 20.12 3.99
C LEU A 152 18.36 19.53 5.37
N ASP A 153 19.09 18.48 5.71
CA ASP A 153 19.06 17.83 7.01
C ASP A 153 19.76 18.69 8.11
N TYR A 154 19.82 18.17 9.32
CA TYR A 154 20.51 18.80 10.44
C TYR A 154 21.99 19.12 10.15
N ASN A 155 22.66 18.31 9.34
CA ASN A 155 24.07 18.48 8.99
C ASN A 155 24.28 19.31 7.71
N GLY A 156 23.20 19.72 7.04
CA GLY A 156 23.24 20.45 5.78
C GLY A 156 23.41 19.57 4.55
N HIS A 157 23.16 18.25 4.66
CA HIS A 157 23.11 17.37 3.51
C HIS A 157 21.76 17.44 2.81
N GLU A 158 21.77 17.19 1.52
CA GLU A 158 20.55 17.15 0.73
C GLU A 158 19.72 15.89 1.02
N VAL A 159 18.44 16.08 1.27
CA VAL A 159 17.43 15.04 1.47
C VAL A 159 16.48 15.04 0.27
N HIS A 160 16.21 13.86 -0.28
CA HIS A 160 15.34 13.65 -1.44
C HIS A 160 14.19 12.69 -1.10
N ALA A 161 13.17 12.70 -1.93
CA ALA A 161 12.11 11.70 -1.86
C ALA A 161 12.71 10.30 -2.12
N GLY A 162 12.37 9.34 -1.25
CA GLY A 162 12.93 7.99 -1.26
C GLY A 162 14.03 7.73 -0.24
N ASP A 163 14.66 8.78 0.31
CA ASP A 163 15.71 8.63 1.32
C ASP A 163 15.16 8.10 2.64
N MET A 164 16.00 7.37 3.35
CA MET A 164 15.72 6.93 4.72
C MET A 164 16.24 7.97 5.69
N VAL A 165 15.36 8.51 6.51
CA VAL A 165 15.68 9.53 7.51
C VAL A 165 15.31 9.09 8.92
N LYS A 166 16.00 9.66 9.91
CA LYS A 166 15.74 9.44 11.33
C LYS A 166 15.70 10.78 12.03
N GLU A 167 14.71 10.99 12.89
CA GLU A 167 14.66 12.17 13.76
C GLU A 167 15.90 12.24 14.64
N VAL A 168 16.56 13.39 14.66
CA VAL A 168 17.67 13.67 15.58
C VAL A 168 17.15 14.00 16.98
N GLU A 169 18.00 13.91 17.97
CA GLU A 169 17.69 14.25 19.35
C GLU A 169 17.32 15.74 19.48
N TRP A 170 16.04 15.99 19.74
CA TRP A 170 15.47 17.33 19.94
C TRP A 170 14.47 17.27 21.10
N PRO A 171 14.17 18.33 21.82
CA PRO A 171 13.32 18.29 23.02
C PRO A 171 11.97 17.62 22.88
N LEU A 172 11.43 17.54 21.65
CA LEU A 172 10.14 16.92 21.35
C LEU A 172 10.26 15.77 20.33
N SER A 173 11.46 15.29 20.02
CA SER A 173 11.68 14.20 19.09
C SER A 173 11.12 12.89 19.63
N GLN A 174 10.43 12.16 18.78
CA GLN A 174 9.96 10.80 19.05
C GLN A 174 10.93 9.73 18.52
N PHE A 175 12.09 10.15 18.02
CA PHE A 175 13.12 9.28 17.42
C PHE A 175 12.60 8.39 16.31
N ARG A 176 11.57 8.84 15.60
CA ARG A 176 10.97 8.10 14.49
C ARG A 176 11.94 8.05 13.32
N GLN A 177 11.81 6.98 12.53
CA GLN A 177 12.57 6.80 11.29
C GLN A 177 11.64 6.30 10.20
N GLY A 178 11.99 6.57 8.95
CA GLY A 178 11.22 6.09 7.81
C GLY A 178 11.71 6.64 6.48
N GLN A 179 10.99 6.30 5.43
CA GLN A 179 11.30 6.74 4.08
C GLN A 179 10.59 8.06 3.77
N VAL A 180 11.32 8.99 3.19
CA VAL A 180 10.77 10.27 2.72
C VAL A 180 9.83 10.01 1.54
N VAL A 181 8.58 10.42 1.68
CA VAL A 181 7.56 10.33 0.63
C VAL A 181 7.51 11.63 -0.17
N HIS A 182 7.43 12.75 0.53
CA HIS A 182 7.39 14.08 -0.08
C HIS A 182 8.18 15.10 0.72
N ILE A 183 8.65 16.13 0.03
CA ILE A 183 9.27 17.32 0.62
C ILE A 183 8.41 18.53 0.24
N TYR A 184 7.96 19.28 1.22
CA TYR A 184 7.14 20.46 1.04
C TYR A 184 7.89 21.72 1.46
N GLN A 185 7.95 22.72 0.56
CA GLN A 185 8.61 24.02 0.78
C GLN A 185 10.08 23.89 1.25
N SER A 186 10.79 22.82 0.86
CA SER A 186 12.19 22.54 1.24
C SER A 186 12.47 22.52 2.75
N SER A 187 11.45 22.49 3.58
CA SER A 187 11.56 22.57 5.05
C SER A 187 10.77 21.50 5.79
N LEU A 188 9.71 20.97 5.19
CA LEU A 188 8.87 19.95 5.78
C LEU A 188 9.00 18.64 4.99
N VAL A 189 9.22 17.56 5.72
CA VAL A 189 9.43 16.23 5.16
C VAL A 189 8.30 15.34 5.64
N PHE A 190 7.53 14.78 4.70
CA PHE A 190 6.56 13.73 4.96
C PHE A 190 7.28 12.39 4.89
N VAL A 191 7.23 11.65 5.97
CA VAL A 191 7.96 10.39 6.15
C VAL A 191 6.97 9.26 6.40
N HIS A 192 7.20 8.13 5.79
CA HIS A 192 6.38 6.93 5.97
C HIS A 192 7.20 5.78 6.56
N ASN A 193 6.62 5.09 7.54
CA ASN A 193 7.14 3.83 8.07
C ASN A 193 5.98 2.89 8.40
N ARG A 194 6.00 1.70 7.83
CA ARG A 194 4.96 0.66 8.01
C ARG A 194 4.84 0.12 9.43
N GLU A 195 5.85 0.29 10.26
CA GLU A 195 5.83 -0.16 11.65
C GLU A 195 4.93 0.72 12.53
N TYR A 196 4.67 1.96 12.11
CA TYR A 196 3.79 2.87 12.85
C TYR A 196 2.35 2.72 12.39
N LYS A 197 1.43 2.62 13.36
CA LYS A 197 -0.01 2.48 13.10
C LYS A 197 -0.72 3.82 12.94
N GLU A 198 -0.17 4.86 13.54
CA GLU A 198 -0.75 6.20 13.52
C GLU A 198 -0.70 6.78 12.11
N ASN A 199 -1.80 7.37 11.64
CA ASN A 199 -1.93 7.97 10.30
C ASN A 199 -1.44 7.06 9.15
N GLY A 200 -1.66 5.74 9.25
CA GLY A 200 -1.17 4.79 8.25
C GLY A 200 0.36 4.73 8.14
N GLY A 201 1.08 5.07 9.20
CA GLY A 201 2.54 5.13 9.25
C GLY A 201 3.13 6.43 8.72
N LEU A 202 2.28 7.42 8.34
CA LEU A 202 2.72 8.70 7.84
C LEU A 202 2.90 9.71 8.98
N PHE A 203 4.00 10.44 8.99
CA PHE A 203 4.27 11.52 9.92
C PHE A 203 5.07 12.64 9.26
N ILE A 204 5.09 13.80 9.90
CA ILE A 204 5.79 14.99 9.40
C ILE A 204 6.93 15.33 10.35
N VAL A 205 8.05 15.73 9.75
CA VAL A 205 9.23 16.23 10.46
C VAL A 205 9.76 17.45 9.73
N ARG A 206 10.36 18.37 10.45
CA ARG A 206 11.15 19.44 9.81
C ARG A 206 12.46 18.87 9.30
N ALA A 207 12.90 19.29 8.13
CA ALA A 207 14.12 18.78 7.51
C ALA A 207 15.37 18.96 8.41
N ASN A 208 15.47 20.08 9.10
CA ASN A 208 16.56 20.33 10.05
C ASN A 208 16.48 19.52 11.36
N HIS A 209 15.53 18.60 11.48
CA HIS A 209 15.39 17.65 12.60
C HIS A 209 15.58 16.18 12.17
N VAL A 210 16.09 15.95 10.99
CA VAL A 210 16.44 14.61 10.47
C VAL A 210 17.90 14.53 10.07
#